data_e3e315ac4eec220f22a9e0421985f61e
#
_entry.id   e3e315ac4eec220f22a9e0421985f61e
#
_cell.length_a   1.000
_cell.length_b   1.000
_cell.length_c   1.000
_cell.angle_alpha   90.00
_cell.angle_beta   90.00
_cell.angle_gamma   90.00
#
_symmetry.space_group_name_H-M   'P 1'
#
loop_
_entity.id
_entity.type
_entity.pdbx_description
1 polymer ?
#
loop_
_entity_poly.entity_id
_entity_poly.type
_entity_poly.pdbx_seq_one_letter_code
_entity_poly.pdbx_strand_id
1 'polypeptide(L)'
;EAKIQEASTLLESITEGTEAGQYPEGTKDARSEAIKAAQAVSDNAEATEAQQTEAITALAKAMKDCQDSRIPQSAAVTVIAGTEANTAGKTQALTVKATDAALYGYVKPEKVQAEVTVLDALADLHAAMYGDAFKAAPEDYLVVNESGLISKAFGVTTANVSFFVNNKMPLGDSGYGSMCNEAV
;
A
#
# COMPACT_ATOMS: atom_id res chain seq x y z
N GLU A 1 -23.66 -13.53 -8.32
CA GLU A 1 -23.61 -14.25 -7.03
C GLU A 1 -22.21 -14.29 -6.43
N ALA A 2 -21.15 -14.78 -7.11
CA ALA A 2 -19.80 -14.90 -6.56
C ALA A 2 -19.24 -13.58 -5.99
N LYS A 3 -19.42 -12.45 -6.69
CA LYS A 3 -18.98 -11.12 -6.22
C LYS A 3 -19.75 -10.64 -4.98
N ILE A 4 -21.02 -11.00 -4.87
CA ILE A 4 -21.84 -10.66 -3.68
C ILE A 4 -21.33 -11.45 -2.47
N GLN A 5 -21.01 -12.72 -2.65
CA GLN A 5 -20.45 -13.55 -1.59
C GLN A 5 -19.07 -13.03 -1.13
N GLU A 6 -18.19 -12.67 -2.08
CA GLU A 6 -16.90 -12.05 -1.78
C GLU A 6 -17.07 -10.75 -0.97
N ALA A 7 -17.99 -9.88 -1.42
CA ALA A 7 -18.28 -8.62 -0.74
C ALA A 7 -18.82 -8.83 0.68
N SER A 8 -19.67 -9.84 0.88
CA SER A 8 -20.24 -10.19 2.19
C SER A 8 -19.17 -10.72 3.16
N THR A 9 -18.29 -11.61 2.69
CA THR A 9 -17.19 -12.13 3.49
C THR A 9 -16.23 -11.01 3.96
N LEU A 10 -15.91 -10.09 3.04
CA LEU A 10 -15.10 -8.93 3.40
C LEU A 10 -15.80 -7.98 4.38
N LEU A 11 -17.13 -7.84 4.30
CA LEU A 11 -17.91 -7.01 5.23
C LEU A 11 -17.76 -7.50 6.69
N GLU A 12 -17.72 -8.80 6.90
CA GLU A 12 -17.55 -9.41 8.23
C GLU A 12 -16.17 -9.08 8.84
N SER A 13 -15.15 -8.87 8.02
CA SER A 13 -13.80 -8.56 8.46
C SER A 13 -13.57 -7.06 8.79
N ILE A 14 -14.52 -6.17 8.46
CA ILE A 14 -14.40 -4.74 8.72
C ILE A 14 -14.52 -4.46 10.22
N THR A 15 -13.55 -3.73 10.75
CA THR A 15 -13.62 -3.10 12.07
C THR A 15 -13.62 -1.58 11.87
N GLU A 16 -14.69 -0.93 12.30
CA GLU A 16 -14.81 0.53 12.25
C GLU A 16 -14.16 1.17 13.46
N GLY A 17 -13.57 2.34 13.27
CA GLY A 17 -12.93 3.12 14.32
C GLY A 17 -12.03 4.21 13.77
N THR A 18 -11.12 4.69 14.61
CA THR A 18 -10.19 5.78 14.28
C THR A 18 -8.72 5.35 14.28
N GLU A 19 -8.47 4.08 14.56
CA GLU A 19 -7.11 3.56 14.65
C GLU A 19 -6.61 3.04 13.30
N ALA A 20 -5.31 2.99 13.16
CA ALA A 20 -4.66 2.45 11.97
C ALA A 20 -5.12 1.01 11.69
N GLY A 21 -5.42 0.73 10.44
CA GLY A 21 -5.94 -0.55 9.99
C GLY A 21 -7.45 -0.73 10.12
N GLN A 22 -8.12 0.17 10.83
CA GLN A 22 -9.58 0.23 10.92
C GLN A 22 -10.18 1.01 9.75
N TYR A 23 -11.48 1.03 9.67
CA TYR A 23 -12.25 1.76 8.66
C TYR A 23 -13.04 2.88 9.31
N PRO A 24 -13.26 4.02 8.64
CA PRO A 24 -14.12 5.09 9.15
C PRO A 24 -15.52 4.59 9.47
N GLU A 25 -16.15 5.21 10.46
CA GLU A 25 -17.55 4.95 10.81
C GLU A 25 -18.48 5.13 9.60
N GLY A 26 -19.45 4.24 9.43
CA GLY A 26 -20.38 4.20 8.30
C GLY A 26 -19.87 3.39 7.08
N THR A 27 -18.65 2.91 7.10
CA THR A 27 -18.10 2.08 6.02
C THR A 27 -18.85 0.75 5.87
N LYS A 28 -19.23 0.12 7.00
CA LYS A 28 -20.03 -1.11 7.00
C LYS A 28 -21.40 -0.89 6.40
N ASP A 29 -22.05 0.19 6.75
CA ASP A 29 -23.42 0.51 6.28
C ASP A 29 -23.39 0.76 4.76
N ALA A 30 -22.48 1.59 4.28
CA ALA A 30 -22.33 1.87 2.85
C ALA A 30 -22.10 0.61 2.03
N ARG A 31 -21.25 -0.29 2.53
CA ARG A 31 -20.97 -1.57 1.86
C ARG A 31 -22.17 -2.52 1.93
N SER A 32 -22.87 -2.60 3.06
CA SER A 32 -24.07 -3.41 3.22
C SER A 32 -25.17 -2.97 2.25
N GLU A 33 -25.34 -1.68 2.03
CA GLU A 33 -26.28 -1.13 1.06
C GLU A 33 -25.92 -1.51 -0.38
N ALA A 34 -24.65 -1.44 -0.73
CA ALA A 34 -24.17 -1.85 -2.07
C ALA A 34 -24.40 -3.36 -2.31
N ILE A 35 -24.18 -4.21 -1.30
CA ILE A 35 -24.46 -5.65 -1.36
C ILE A 35 -25.96 -5.89 -1.56
N LYS A 36 -26.83 -5.23 -0.79
CA LYS A 36 -28.29 -5.35 -0.91
C LYS A 36 -28.79 -4.91 -2.29
N ALA A 37 -28.24 -3.83 -2.83
CA ALA A 37 -28.60 -3.35 -4.16
C ALA A 37 -28.20 -4.37 -5.24
N ALA A 38 -27.00 -4.94 -5.16
CA ALA A 38 -26.56 -5.98 -6.08
C ALA A 38 -27.39 -7.28 -5.97
N GLN A 39 -27.76 -7.66 -4.74
CA GLN A 39 -28.61 -8.82 -4.47
C GLN A 39 -30.00 -8.63 -5.08
N ALA A 40 -30.60 -7.46 -4.92
CA ALA A 40 -31.92 -7.17 -5.48
C ALA A 40 -31.96 -7.31 -7.03
N VAL A 41 -30.89 -6.93 -7.72
CA VAL A 41 -30.76 -7.16 -9.17
C VAL A 41 -30.52 -8.63 -9.48
N SER A 42 -29.74 -9.33 -8.67
CA SER A 42 -29.47 -10.77 -8.85
C SER A 42 -30.75 -11.62 -8.69
N ASP A 43 -31.63 -11.24 -7.74
CA ASP A 43 -32.86 -11.96 -7.45
C ASP A 43 -34.01 -11.60 -8.41
N ASN A 44 -33.86 -10.55 -9.22
CA ASN A 44 -34.85 -10.16 -10.20
C ASN A 44 -34.73 -10.98 -11.47
N ALA A 45 -35.63 -11.92 -11.67
CA ALA A 45 -35.67 -12.79 -12.88
C ALA A 45 -35.87 -12.01 -14.19
N GLU A 46 -36.35 -10.76 -14.14
CA GLU A 46 -36.55 -9.89 -15.30
C GLU A 46 -35.38 -8.91 -15.49
N ALA A 47 -34.34 -8.97 -14.68
CA ALA A 47 -33.18 -8.09 -14.81
C ALA A 47 -32.47 -8.35 -16.14
N THR A 48 -32.28 -7.28 -16.90
CA THR A 48 -31.54 -7.33 -18.17
C THR A 48 -30.03 -7.51 -17.90
N GLU A 49 -29.31 -8.00 -18.90
CA GLU A 49 -27.85 -8.15 -18.84
C GLU A 49 -27.15 -6.80 -18.54
N ALA A 50 -27.68 -5.70 -19.06
CA ALA A 50 -27.16 -4.36 -18.78
C ALA A 50 -27.30 -4.00 -17.29
N GLN A 51 -28.47 -4.26 -16.69
CA GLN A 51 -28.70 -4.03 -15.26
C GLN A 51 -27.81 -4.90 -14.37
N GLN A 52 -27.60 -6.15 -14.76
CA GLN A 52 -26.69 -7.05 -14.03
C GLN A 52 -25.24 -6.56 -14.10
N THR A 53 -24.79 -6.12 -15.27
CA THR A 53 -23.42 -5.58 -15.48
C THR A 53 -23.21 -4.29 -14.68
N GLU A 54 -24.19 -3.40 -14.67
CA GLU A 54 -24.15 -2.16 -13.88
C GLU A 54 -24.08 -2.46 -12.37
N ALA A 55 -24.88 -3.39 -11.88
CA ALA A 55 -24.87 -3.79 -10.47
C ALA A 55 -23.53 -4.41 -10.06
N ILE A 56 -22.91 -5.24 -10.90
CA ILE A 56 -21.58 -5.81 -10.66
C ILE A 56 -20.52 -4.70 -10.60
N THR A 57 -20.58 -3.75 -11.52
CA THR A 57 -19.65 -2.62 -11.58
C THR A 57 -19.79 -1.72 -10.36
N ALA A 58 -21.01 -1.40 -9.96
CA ALA A 58 -21.29 -0.60 -8.78
C ALA A 58 -20.80 -1.30 -7.50
N LEU A 59 -21.04 -2.61 -7.37
CA LEU A 59 -20.55 -3.39 -6.23
C LEU A 59 -19.02 -3.42 -6.19
N ALA A 60 -18.37 -3.66 -7.33
CA ALA A 60 -16.89 -3.66 -7.43
C ALA A 60 -16.31 -2.30 -7.04
N LYS A 61 -16.94 -1.20 -7.47
CA LYS A 61 -16.54 0.14 -7.06
C LYS A 61 -16.71 0.34 -5.55
N ALA A 62 -17.83 -0.04 -4.97
CA ALA A 62 -18.07 0.09 -3.53
C ALA A 62 -17.08 -0.74 -2.71
N MET A 63 -16.68 -1.92 -3.19
CA MET A 63 -15.63 -2.74 -2.58
C MET A 63 -14.29 -2.02 -2.59
N LYS A 64 -13.93 -1.43 -3.73
CA LYS A 64 -12.67 -0.66 -3.85
C LYS A 64 -12.69 0.59 -2.99
N ASP A 65 -13.76 1.38 -3.03
CA ASP A 65 -13.89 2.59 -2.21
C ASP A 65 -13.78 2.27 -0.71
N CYS A 66 -14.34 1.14 -0.28
CA CYS A 66 -14.19 0.64 1.08
C CYS A 66 -12.73 0.29 1.40
N GLN A 67 -12.03 -0.44 0.55
CA GLN A 67 -10.61 -0.77 0.76
C GLN A 67 -9.74 0.48 0.84
N ASP A 68 -9.98 1.43 -0.07
CA ASP A 68 -9.25 2.70 -0.14
C ASP A 68 -9.52 3.61 1.09
N SER A 69 -10.65 3.43 1.77
CA SER A 69 -11.01 4.19 2.99
C SER A 69 -10.33 3.69 4.27
N ARG A 70 -9.66 2.54 4.22
CA ARG A 70 -8.96 1.99 5.39
C ARG A 70 -7.93 2.97 5.92
N ILE A 71 -7.97 3.24 7.22
CA ILE A 71 -7.03 4.13 7.89
C ILE A 71 -5.62 3.53 7.79
N PRO A 72 -4.66 4.19 7.10
CA PRO A 72 -3.35 3.62 6.89
C PRO A 72 -2.57 3.51 8.20
N GLN A 73 -1.79 2.46 8.33
CA GLN A 73 -0.84 2.35 9.41
C GLN A 73 0.23 3.43 9.30
N SER A 74 0.78 3.83 10.45
CA SER A 74 1.94 4.73 10.53
C SER A 74 2.94 4.22 11.56
N ALA A 75 4.20 4.45 11.30
CA ALA A 75 5.30 4.11 12.21
C ALA A 75 6.29 5.28 12.34
N ALA A 76 6.80 5.50 13.55
CA ALA A 76 7.95 6.36 13.75
C ALA A 76 9.22 5.56 13.49
N VAL A 77 9.99 5.93 12.48
CA VAL A 77 11.19 5.22 12.07
C VAL A 77 12.39 6.15 12.06
N THR A 78 13.57 5.60 12.34
CA THR A 78 14.84 6.29 12.09
C THR A 78 15.55 5.58 10.96
N VAL A 79 15.66 6.27 9.83
CA VAL A 79 16.38 5.76 8.66
C VAL A 79 17.81 6.26 8.69
N ILE A 80 18.75 5.34 8.57
CA ILE A 80 20.19 5.65 8.43
C ILE A 80 20.60 5.13 7.05
N ALA A 81 20.97 6.05 6.18
CA ALA A 81 21.44 5.71 4.84
C ALA A 81 22.90 6.09 4.67
N GLY A 82 23.68 5.20 4.13
CA GLY A 82 25.10 5.41 3.86
C GLY A 82 25.57 4.63 2.66
N THR A 83 26.77 4.94 2.18
CA THR A 83 27.47 4.17 1.16
C THR A 83 28.69 3.51 1.77
N GLU A 84 29.23 2.49 1.11
CA GLU A 84 30.45 1.81 1.53
C GLU A 84 31.63 2.80 1.72
N ALA A 85 31.67 3.84 0.92
CA ALA A 85 32.70 4.89 1.00
C ALA A 85 32.39 5.99 2.02
N ASN A 86 31.14 6.11 2.47
CA ASN A 86 30.69 7.15 3.40
C ASN A 86 29.77 6.55 4.47
N THR A 87 30.40 6.06 5.53
CA THR A 87 29.71 5.48 6.68
C THR A 87 28.98 6.51 7.56
N ALA A 88 29.26 7.81 7.37
CA ALA A 88 28.56 8.91 8.03
C ALA A 88 27.25 9.27 7.31
N GLY A 89 26.44 8.27 6.99
CA GLY A 89 25.20 8.42 6.24
C GLY A 89 24.21 9.41 6.84
N LYS A 90 23.24 9.82 6.05
CA LYS A 90 22.14 10.65 6.52
C LYS A 90 21.31 9.86 7.51
N THR A 91 21.09 10.44 8.69
CA THR A 91 20.15 9.92 9.69
C THR A 91 18.94 10.84 9.73
N GLN A 92 17.78 10.26 9.52
CA GLN A 92 16.51 10.98 9.48
C GLN A 92 15.48 10.25 10.34
N ALA A 93 14.88 10.97 11.31
CA ALA A 93 13.69 10.51 12.00
C ALA A 93 12.45 10.90 11.19
N LEU A 94 11.60 9.95 10.89
CA LEU A 94 10.43 10.11 10.05
C LEU A 94 9.21 9.50 10.73
N THR A 95 8.04 10.07 10.46
CA THR A 95 6.75 9.40 10.69
C THR A 95 6.23 8.96 9.35
N VAL A 96 6.30 7.68 9.08
CA VAL A 96 6.01 7.07 7.78
C VAL A 96 4.63 6.44 7.82
N LYS A 97 3.85 6.59 6.76
CA LYS A 97 2.54 5.97 6.59
C LYS A 97 2.62 4.87 5.54
N ALA A 98 1.75 3.88 5.67
CA ALA A 98 1.62 2.78 4.71
C ALA A 98 1.23 3.22 3.28
N THR A 99 0.90 4.49 3.08
CA THR A 99 0.52 5.08 1.77
C THR A 99 1.59 5.96 1.17
N ASP A 100 2.71 6.19 1.85
CA ASP A 100 3.66 7.23 1.46
C ASP A 100 4.40 6.88 0.16
N ALA A 101 4.76 5.62 -0.05
CA ALA A 101 5.35 5.17 -1.32
C ALA A 101 4.44 5.46 -2.54
N ALA A 102 3.12 5.33 -2.36
CA ALA A 102 2.15 5.56 -3.43
C ALA A 102 2.07 7.03 -3.86
N LEU A 103 2.42 8.00 -2.98
CA LEU A 103 2.48 9.42 -3.31
C LEU A 103 3.52 9.72 -4.40
N TYR A 104 4.48 8.82 -4.58
CA TYR A 104 5.57 8.93 -5.56
C TYR A 104 5.47 7.90 -6.68
N GLY A 105 4.29 7.26 -6.83
CA GLY A 105 4.01 6.31 -7.91
C GLY A 105 4.51 4.88 -7.68
N TYR A 106 5.02 4.55 -6.49
CA TYR A 106 5.41 3.18 -6.16
C TYR A 106 4.21 2.34 -5.77
N VAL A 107 4.19 1.09 -6.22
CA VAL A 107 3.12 0.13 -5.95
C VAL A 107 3.66 -0.99 -5.05
N LYS A 108 3.00 -1.22 -3.94
CA LYS A 108 3.29 -2.33 -3.03
C LYS A 108 2.45 -3.56 -3.38
N PRO A 109 2.95 -4.78 -3.12
CA PRO A 109 2.13 -5.99 -3.18
C PRO A 109 0.89 -5.88 -2.29
N GLU A 110 -0.23 -6.45 -2.73
CA GLU A 110 -1.52 -6.38 -2.03
C GLU A 110 -1.43 -6.81 -0.56
N LYS A 111 -0.65 -7.85 -0.28
CA LYS A 111 -0.46 -8.40 1.08
C LYS A 111 0.13 -7.41 2.09
N VAL A 112 0.84 -6.38 1.63
CA VAL A 112 1.51 -5.37 2.50
C VAL A 112 1.05 -3.94 2.24
N GLN A 113 0.01 -3.73 1.45
CA GLN A 113 -0.48 -2.37 1.13
C GLN A 113 -0.86 -1.56 2.37
N ALA A 114 -1.43 -2.23 3.38
CA ALA A 114 -1.88 -1.58 4.61
C ALA A 114 -0.78 -1.46 5.67
N GLU A 115 0.40 -2.03 5.46
CA GLU A 115 1.51 -2.02 6.39
C GLU A 115 2.54 -0.98 5.99
N VAL A 116 3.19 -0.36 6.99
CA VAL A 116 4.36 0.49 6.74
C VAL A 116 5.53 -0.40 6.34
N THR A 117 6.10 -0.14 5.18
CA THR A 117 7.20 -0.93 4.63
C THR A 117 8.49 -0.13 4.51
N VAL A 118 9.59 -0.83 4.28
CA VAL A 118 10.88 -0.20 3.96
C VAL A 118 10.77 0.70 2.72
N LEU A 119 9.92 0.35 1.75
CA LEU A 119 9.68 1.19 0.57
C LEU A 119 9.05 2.53 0.93
N ASP A 120 8.06 2.56 1.84
CA ASP A 120 7.47 3.81 2.32
C ASP A 120 8.53 4.67 3.03
N ALA A 121 9.33 4.06 3.89
CA ALA A 121 10.41 4.77 4.60
C ALA A 121 11.50 5.32 3.67
N LEU A 122 11.86 4.57 2.62
CA LEU A 122 12.81 5.03 1.62
C LEU A 122 12.26 6.17 0.75
N ALA A 123 11.00 6.08 0.34
CA ALA A 123 10.35 7.15 -0.43
C ALA A 123 10.32 8.46 0.37
N ASP A 124 9.93 8.41 1.63
CA ASP A 124 9.93 9.57 2.53
C ASP A 124 11.34 10.12 2.79
N LEU A 125 12.33 9.24 2.95
CA LEU A 125 13.73 9.67 3.08
C LEU A 125 14.19 10.43 1.84
N HIS A 126 13.90 9.92 0.64
CA HIS A 126 14.26 10.60 -0.61
C HIS A 126 13.52 11.93 -0.74
N ALA A 127 12.24 12.00 -0.38
CA ALA A 127 11.48 13.24 -0.36
C ALA A 127 12.04 14.25 0.63
N ALA A 128 12.47 13.82 1.81
CA ALA A 128 13.10 14.67 2.81
C ALA A 128 14.49 15.19 2.36
N MET A 129 15.22 14.39 1.56
CA MET A 129 16.56 14.73 1.09
C MET A 129 16.55 15.62 -0.15
N TYR A 130 15.66 15.36 -1.10
CA TYR A 130 15.67 15.96 -2.44
C TYR A 130 14.48 16.87 -2.72
N GLY A 131 13.46 16.86 -1.85
CA GLY A 131 12.31 17.77 -1.93
C GLY A 131 11.53 17.63 -3.25
N ASP A 132 11.30 18.78 -3.90
CA ASP A 132 10.51 18.84 -5.11
C ASP A 132 11.17 18.15 -6.33
N ALA A 133 12.49 18.02 -6.32
CA ALA A 133 13.20 17.28 -7.38
C ALA A 133 12.84 15.80 -7.36
N PHE A 134 12.76 15.18 -6.17
CA PHE A 134 12.29 13.79 -6.05
C PHE A 134 10.82 13.64 -6.45
N LYS A 135 9.97 14.58 -6.03
CA LYS A 135 8.54 14.54 -6.38
C LYS A 135 8.29 14.64 -7.88
N ALA A 136 9.11 15.40 -8.60
CA ALA A 136 8.98 15.60 -10.02
C ALA A 136 9.47 14.40 -10.86
N ALA A 137 10.49 13.70 -10.39
CA ALA A 137 11.11 12.57 -11.09
C ALA A 137 11.66 11.55 -10.07
N PRO A 138 10.79 10.78 -9.39
CA PRO A 138 11.22 9.80 -8.39
C PRO A 138 12.21 8.77 -8.93
N GLU A 139 12.04 8.35 -10.17
CA GLU A 139 12.88 7.37 -10.87
C GLU A 139 14.33 7.83 -11.08
N ASP A 140 14.60 9.11 -11.01
CA ASP A 140 15.97 9.62 -11.06
C ASP A 140 16.74 9.32 -9.77
N TYR A 141 16.05 9.08 -8.68
CA TYR A 141 16.62 8.91 -7.34
C TYR A 141 16.43 7.49 -6.78
N LEU A 142 15.25 6.90 -6.97
CA LEU A 142 14.89 5.58 -6.43
C LEU A 142 14.17 4.75 -7.50
N VAL A 143 14.69 3.58 -7.80
CA VAL A 143 14.06 2.61 -8.71
C VAL A 143 13.94 1.28 -8.01
N VAL A 144 12.72 0.79 -7.92
CA VAL A 144 12.35 -0.48 -7.30
C VAL A 144 11.54 -1.28 -8.31
N ASN A 145 11.88 -2.54 -8.51
CA ASN A 145 11.12 -3.42 -9.39
C ASN A 145 9.88 -4.00 -8.67
N GLU A 146 9.04 -4.73 -9.41
CA GLU A 146 7.82 -5.36 -8.89
C GLU A 146 8.08 -6.35 -7.74
N SER A 147 9.27 -6.95 -7.68
CA SER A 147 9.69 -7.85 -6.60
C SER A 147 10.15 -7.11 -5.33
N GLY A 148 10.26 -5.79 -5.37
CA GLY A 148 10.79 -4.98 -4.28
C GLY A 148 12.31 -4.84 -4.26
N LEU A 149 13.00 -5.28 -5.32
CA LEU A 149 14.45 -5.11 -5.44
C LEU A 149 14.80 -3.68 -5.88
N ILE A 150 15.69 -3.04 -5.14
CA ILE A 150 16.21 -1.70 -5.46
C ILE A 150 17.30 -1.82 -6.50
N SER A 151 17.18 -1.10 -7.61
CA SER A 151 18.21 -0.99 -8.66
C SER A 151 18.86 0.39 -8.72
N LYS A 152 18.23 1.41 -8.13
CA LYS A 152 18.79 2.74 -7.96
C LYS A 152 18.35 3.29 -6.60
N ALA A 153 19.26 3.89 -5.87
CA ALA A 153 18.99 4.61 -4.64
C ALA A 153 19.86 5.86 -4.56
N PHE A 154 19.32 6.95 -4.03
CA PHE A 154 20.01 8.24 -3.90
C PHE A 154 20.60 8.77 -5.21
N GLY A 155 19.95 8.48 -6.34
CA GLY A 155 20.41 8.85 -7.68
C GLY A 155 21.53 7.96 -8.23
N VAL A 156 21.96 6.95 -7.50
CA VAL A 156 23.05 6.04 -7.90
C VAL A 156 22.48 4.69 -8.29
N THR A 157 22.78 4.26 -9.53
CA THR A 157 22.50 2.89 -9.96
C THR A 157 23.45 1.93 -9.25
N THR A 158 22.89 0.97 -8.54
CA THR A 158 23.67 0.03 -7.74
C THR A 158 23.11 -1.38 -7.85
N ALA A 159 24.01 -2.37 -7.83
CA ALA A 159 23.64 -3.78 -7.77
C ALA A 159 23.57 -4.32 -6.31
N ASN A 160 24.08 -3.55 -5.35
CA ASN A 160 24.26 -3.98 -3.97
C ASN A 160 23.63 -2.93 -3.02
N VAL A 161 22.33 -3.04 -2.79
CA VAL A 161 21.68 -2.34 -1.70
C VAL A 161 21.42 -3.36 -0.59
N SER A 162 21.88 -3.06 0.60
CA SER A 162 21.55 -3.84 1.81
C SER A 162 20.90 -2.91 2.82
N PHE A 163 19.85 -3.38 3.46
CA PHE A 163 19.26 -2.65 4.56
C PHE A 163 18.90 -3.59 5.71
N PHE A 164 18.72 -3.00 6.85
CA PHE A 164 18.41 -3.69 8.09
C PHE A 164 17.20 -3.02 8.73
N VAL A 165 16.26 -3.83 9.19
CA VAL A 165 15.14 -3.39 10.01
C VAL A 165 15.39 -3.91 11.43
N ASN A 166 15.45 -3.00 12.41
CA ASN A 166 15.71 -3.33 13.80
C ASN A 166 16.98 -4.22 13.99
N ASN A 167 18.06 -3.88 13.29
CA ASN A 167 19.34 -4.59 13.27
C ASN A 167 19.27 -6.03 12.70
N LYS A 168 18.22 -6.37 11.97
CA LYS A 168 18.09 -7.65 11.26
C LYS A 168 17.99 -7.38 9.77
N MET A 169 18.69 -8.19 8.97
CA MET A 169 18.50 -8.18 7.51
C MET A 169 17.18 -8.89 7.20
N PRO A 170 16.19 -8.22 6.58
CA PRO A 170 14.97 -8.89 6.19
C PRO A 170 15.27 -9.84 5.03
N LEU A 171 14.89 -11.11 5.19
CA LEU A 171 15.10 -12.12 4.15
C LEU A 171 13.86 -12.30 3.26
N GLY A 172 12.70 -11.79 3.69
CA GLY A 172 11.43 -11.97 2.99
C GLY A 172 11.01 -13.44 2.82
N ASP A 173 9.83 -13.65 2.29
CA ASP A 173 9.32 -15.00 1.98
C ASP A 173 10.08 -15.68 0.83
N SER A 174 10.72 -14.90 -0.03
CA SER A 174 11.43 -15.34 -1.23
C SER A 174 12.93 -15.08 -1.21
N GLY A 175 13.51 -14.73 -0.06
CA GLY A 175 14.91 -14.33 0.03
C GLY A 175 15.14 -12.88 -0.41
N TYR A 176 16.17 -12.61 -1.19
CA TYR A 176 16.63 -11.26 -1.54
C TYR A 176 15.67 -10.40 -2.37
N GLY A 177 14.57 -10.96 -2.89
CA GLY A 177 13.74 -10.29 -3.91
C GLY A 177 12.65 -9.35 -3.38
N SER A 178 12.38 -9.31 -2.08
CA SER A 178 11.24 -8.55 -1.54
C SER A 178 11.58 -7.63 -0.37
N MET A 179 12.82 -7.21 -0.27
CA MET A 179 13.32 -6.46 0.88
C MET A 179 12.60 -5.13 1.11
N CYS A 180 12.27 -4.38 0.06
CA CYS A 180 11.51 -3.14 0.20
C CYS A 180 10.06 -3.32 0.66
N ASN A 181 9.53 -4.51 0.54
CA ASN A 181 8.16 -4.87 0.91
C ASN A 181 8.07 -5.45 2.33
N GLU A 182 9.16 -5.42 3.08
CA GLU A 182 9.18 -5.81 4.49
C GLU A 182 8.55 -4.72 5.35
N ALA A 183 7.76 -5.12 6.34
CA ALA A 183 7.21 -4.23 7.35
C ALA A 183 8.31 -3.69 8.27
N VAL A 184 8.19 -2.43 8.68
CA VAL A 184 9.12 -1.75 9.61
C VAL A 184 8.58 -1.74 11.03
#